data_0847c28ebf87d9a9eec59ee76b3d3051
#
_entry.id   0847c28ebf87d9a9eec59ee76b3d3051
#
_cell.length_a   1.000
_cell.length_b   1.000
_cell.length_c   1.000
_cell.angle_alpha   90.00
_cell.angle_beta   90.00
_cell.angle_gamma   90.00
#
_symmetry.space_group_name_H-M   'P 1'
#
loop_
_entity.id
_entity.type
_entity.pdbx_description
1 polymer ?
#
loop_
_entity_poly.entity_id
_entity_poly.type
_entity_poly.pdbx_seq_one_letter_code
_entity_poly.pdbx_strand_id
1 'polypeptide(L)'
;MNHGYARCSTNESKQDIDRQVRELKQAGAESIFLEYEHGDAAVKCQLSSLLEQAQPGDTIITLEVSRLARSTKQLCEIIEIIRSKHLRLVIVGSITVDCSNGEIDPMTNAFIQMSGVFAELELRITRSRVRSGMANAKAKGAKIGRPQ
;
A
#
# COMPACT_ATOMS: atom_id res chain seq x y z
N MET A 1 16.69 -11.25 -9.33
CA MET A 1 17.15 -10.63 -8.09
C MET A 1 15.95 -10.26 -7.22
N ASN A 2 16.07 -10.44 -5.92
CA ASN A 2 14.98 -10.14 -4.97
C ASN A 2 15.26 -8.83 -4.26
N HIS A 3 14.35 -7.86 -4.42
CA HIS A 3 14.45 -6.55 -3.81
C HIS A 3 13.42 -6.42 -2.69
N GLY A 4 13.87 -6.04 -1.50
CA GLY A 4 12.97 -5.73 -0.39
C GLY A 4 12.63 -4.25 -0.36
N TYR A 5 11.39 -3.94 -0.02
CA TYR A 5 10.92 -2.57 0.16
C TYR A 5 10.22 -2.42 1.50
N ALA A 6 10.62 -1.43 2.26
CA ALA A 6 9.99 -1.06 3.52
C ALA A 6 9.75 0.44 3.56
N ARG A 7 8.59 0.82 4.09
CA ARG A 7 8.26 2.22 4.35
C ARG A 7 8.23 2.43 5.86
N CYS A 8 9.01 3.38 6.34
CA CYS A 8 9.16 3.68 7.74
C CYS A 8 8.63 5.08 8.04
N SER A 9 7.85 5.23 9.09
CA SER A 9 7.44 6.55 9.57
C SER A 9 8.57 7.19 10.37
N THR A 10 8.53 8.52 10.50
CA THR A 10 9.50 9.24 11.33
C THR A 10 9.39 8.90 12.81
N ASN A 11 8.25 8.31 13.21
CA ASN A 11 7.99 7.91 14.60
C ASN A 11 8.40 6.47 14.90
N GLU A 12 8.82 5.71 13.88
CA GLU A 12 9.26 4.34 14.11
C GLU A 12 10.64 4.31 14.77
N SER A 13 10.79 3.41 15.74
CA SER A 13 12.07 3.21 16.41
C SER A 13 13.07 2.52 15.48
N LYS A 14 14.35 2.67 15.80
CA LYS A 14 15.41 1.95 15.10
C LYS A 14 15.21 0.44 15.18
N GLN A 15 14.71 -0.07 16.31
CA GLN A 15 14.42 -1.50 16.48
C GLN A 15 13.35 -1.99 15.51
N ASP A 16 12.31 -1.19 15.29
CA ASP A 16 11.24 -1.54 14.35
C ASP A 16 11.76 -1.57 12.91
N ILE A 17 12.60 -0.61 12.55
CA ILE A 17 13.22 -0.55 11.23
C ILE A 17 14.14 -1.77 11.02
N ASP A 18 14.98 -2.08 12.01
CA ASP A 18 15.88 -3.24 11.95
C ASP A 18 15.10 -4.56 11.87
N ARG A 19 13.97 -4.64 12.56
CA ARG A 19 13.08 -5.80 12.48
C ARG A 19 12.53 -5.98 11.07
N GLN A 20 12.04 -4.91 10.45
CA GLN A 20 11.54 -4.97 9.07
C GLN A 20 12.62 -5.41 8.09
N VAL A 21 13.83 -4.86 8.20
CA VAL A 21 14.96 -5.25 7.36
C VAL A 21 15.29 -6.73 7.54
N ARG A 22 15.32 -7.21 8.77
CA ARG A 22 15.58 -8.61 9.07
C ARG A 22 14.52 -9.52 8.49
N GLU A 23 13.25 -9.19 8.63
CA GLU A 23 12.15 -9.97 8.08
C GLU A 23 12.19 -10.01 6.55
N LEU A 24 12.53 -8.90 5.90
CA LEU A 24 12.71 -8.86 4.45
C LEU A 24 13.85 -9.75 4.00
N LYS A 25 14.97 -9.74 4.70
CA LYS A 25 16.11 -10.62 4.41
C LYS A 25 15.76 -12.10 4.61
N GLN A 26 14.99 -12.42 5.65
CA GLN A 26 14.51 -13.77 5.88
C GLN A 26 13.56 -14.25 4.79
N ALA A 27 12.81 -13.32 4.18
CA ALA A 27 11.94 -13.62 3.05
C ALA A 27 12.70 -13.79 1.72
N GLY A 28 14.01 -13.53 1.71
CA GLY A 28 14.87 -13.74 0.56
C GLY A 28 15.33 -12.47 -0.14
N ALA A 29 15.12 -11.30 0.44
CA ALA A 29 15.57 -10.03 -0.15
C ALA A 29 17.10 -9.94 -0.16
N GLU A 30 17.66 -9.67 -1.33
CA GLU A 30 19.09 -9.48 -1.53
C GLU A 30 19.49 -8.01 -1.44
N SER A 31 18.55 -7.12 -1.75
CA SER A 31 18.71 -5.67 -1.73
C SER A 31 17.53 -5.07 -0.99
N ILE A 32 17.77 -4.09 -0.13
CA ILE A 32 16.73 -3.45 0.69
C ILE A 32 16.62 -1.97 0.35
N PHE A 33 15.41 -1.54 0.03
CA PHE A 33 15.08 -0.13 -0.19
C PHE A 33 14.23 0.36 0.97
N LEU A 34 14.76 1.32 1.73
CA LEU A 34 14.05 1.92 2.86
C LEU A 34 13.52 3.28 2.47
N GLU A 35 12.20 3.45 2.55
CA GLU A 35 11.53 4.71 2.32
C GLU A 35 11.20 5.35 3.65
N TYR A 36 11.70 6.56 3.87
CA TYR A 36 11.35 7.33 5.06
C TYR A 36 10.25 8.31 4.73
N GLU A 37 9.17 8.24 5.50
CA GLU A 37 8.00 9.07 5.31
C GLU A 37 8.22 10.42 6.00
N HIS A 38 8.26 11.49 5.21
CA HIS A 38 8.37 12.85 5.72
C HIS A 38 7.06 13.60 5.45
N GLY A 39 6.14 13.57 6.42
CA GLY A 39 4.91 14.35 6.35
C GLY A 39 4.12 14.17 5.06
N ASP A 40 3.98 15.26 4.32
CA ASP A 40 3.18 15.31 3.08
C ASP A 40 3.93 14.88 1.83
N ALA A 41 5.07 14.23 1.97
CA ALA A 41 5.83 13.77 0.81
C ALA A 41 5.01 12.78 -0.02
N ALA A 42 4.40 13.28 -1.08
CA ALA A 42 3.62 12.48 -2.01
C ALA A 42 4.50 11.59 -2.89
N VAL A 43 5.82 11.86 -2.93
CA VAL A 43 6.75 11.19 -3.82
C VAL A 43 7.49 10.09 -3.06
N LYS A 44 7.30 8.85 -3.50
CA LYS A 44 8.02 7.69 -2.99
C LYS A 44 9.29 7.47 -3.82
N CYS A 45 10.34 8.21 -3.52
CA CYS A 45 11.59 8.19 -4.29
C CYS A 45 12.24 6.81 -4.32
N GLN A 46 12.26 6.09 -3.20
CA GLN A 46 12.88 4.77 -3.11
C GLN A 46 12.09 3.72 -3.88
N LEU A 47 10.77 3.78 -3.82
CA LEU A 47 9.92 2.87 -4.60
C LEU A 47 10.07 3.12 -6.09
N SER A 48 10.11 4.36 -6.52
CA SER A 48 10.34 4.72 -7.92
C SER A 48 11.69 4.22 -8.41
N SER A 49 12.76 4.42 -7.63
CA SER A 49 14.08 3.90 -7.94
C SER A 49 14.09 2.38 -8.07
N LEU A 50 13.43 1.69 -7.13
CA LEU A 50 13.34 0.24 -7.16
C LEU A 50 12.65 -0.25 -8.44
N LEU A 51 11.51 0.34 -8.78
CA LEU A 51 10.75 -0.04 -9.96
C LEU A 51 11.52 0.25 -11.26
N GLU A 52 12.31 1.32 -11.30
CA GLU A 52 13.17 1.63 -12.45
C GLU A 52 14.34 0.65 -12.58
N GLN A 53 14.95 0.26 -11.47
CA GLN A 53 16.13 -0.62 -11.47
C GLN A 53 15.77 -2.09 -11.66
N ALA A 54 14.56 -2.50 -11.31
CA ALA A 54 14.15 -3.88 -11.40
C ALA A 54 14.12 -4.36 -12.85
N GLN A 55 14.67 -5.55 -13.07
CA GLN A 55 14.73 -6.20 -14.38
C GLN A 55 13.60 -7.22 -14.50
N PRO A 56 13.14 -7.54 -15.73
CA PRO A 56 12.14 -8.59 -15.94
C PRO A 56 12.54 -9.88 -15.21
N GLY A 57 11.60 -10.46 -14.47
CA GLY A 57 11.83 -11.64 -13.65
C GLY A 57 12.28 -11.37 -12.23
N ASP A 58 12.61 -10.12 -11.89
CA ASP A 58 12.96 -9.75 -10.52
C ASP A 58 11.74 -9.80 -9.61
N THR A 59 11.98 -9.96 -8.32
CA THR A 59 10.94 -10.02 -7.28
C THR A 59 11.05 -8.82 -6.35
N ILE A 60 9.91 -8.20 -6.07
CA ILE A 60 9.81 -7.15 -5.04
C ILE A 60 9.12 -7.77 -3.83
N ILE A 61 9.73 -7.65 -2.66
CA ILE A 61 9.23 -8.20 -1.41
C ILE A 61 8.87 -7.06 -0.47
N THR A 62 7.64 -7.07 0.03
CA THR A 62 7.17 -6.14 1.05
C THR A 62 6.47 -6.91 2.17
N LEU A 63 6.48 -6.38 3.38
CA LEU A 63 5.89 -7.04 4.53
C LEU A 63 4.37 -6.89 4.59
N GLU A 64 3.86 -5.74 4.18
CA GLU A 64 2.44 -5.43 4.23
C GLU A 64 2.03 -4.55 3.06
N VAL A 65 0.77 -4.67 2.63
CA VAL A 65 0.21 -3.81 1.57
C VAL A 65 0.31 -2.34 1.95
N SER A 66 0.06 -2.02 3.23
CA SER A 66 0.11 -0.65 3.75
C SER A 66 1.51 -0.02 3.66
N ARG A 67 2.55 -0.84 3.61
CA ARG A 67 3.92 -0.35 3.42
C ARG A 67 4.21 -0.03 1.95
N LEU A 68 3.48 -0.66 1.03
CA LEU A 68 3.65 -0.47 -0.40
C LEU A 68 2.79 0.66 -0.95
N ALA A 69 1.52 0.72 -0.54
CA ALA A 69 0.54 1.66 -1.05
C ALA A 69 -0.38 2.17 0.05
N ARG A 70 -0.79 3.43 -0.03
CA ARG A 70 -1.72 4.05 0.92
C ARG A 70 -3.16 3.99 0.45
N SER A 71 -3.39 3.72 -0.82
CA SER A 71 -4.72 3.67 -1.40
C SER A 71 -4.81 2.53 -2.40
N THR A 72 -6.02 2.09 -2.68
CA THR A 72 -6.27 1.07 -3.70
C THR A 72 -5.83 1.55 -5.08
N LYS A 73 -6.06 2.82 -5.39
CA LYS A 73 -5.61 3.42 -6.65
C LYS A 73 -4.10 3.29 -6.81
N GLN A 74 -3.35 3.63 -5.77
CA GLN A 74 -1.89 3.54 -5.78
C GLN A 74 -1.41 2.10 -5.92
N LEU A 75 -2.06 1.17 -5.22
CA LEU A 75 -1.77 -0.26 -5.33
C LEU A 75 -1.98 -0.76 -6.76
N CYS A 76 -3.10 -0.39 -7.39
CA CYS A 76 -3.38 -0.76 -8.78
C CYS A 76 -2.33 -0.20 -9.75
N GLU A 77 -1.89 1.04 -9.55
CA GLU A 77 -0.84 1.66 -10.36
C GLU A 77 0.48 0.89 -10.24
N ILE A 78 0.85 0.52 -9.02
CA ILE A 78 2.08 -0.26 -8.76
C ILE A 78 2.00 -1.63 -9.41
N ILE A 79 0.87 -2.32 -9.30
CA ILE A 79 0.67 -3.65 -9.89
C ILE A 79 0.70 -3.56 -11.41
N GLU A 80 0.17 -2.50 -12.01
CA GLU A 80 0.24 -2.31 -13.45
C GLU A 80 1.70 -2.15 -13.93
N ILE A 81 2.52 -1.44 -13.16
CA ILE A 81 3.96 -1.33 -13.45
C ILE A 81 4.64 -2.70 -13.32
N ILE A 82 4.31 -3.46 -12.28
CA ILE A 82 4.85 -4.81 -12.07
C ILE A 82 4.48 -5.71 -13.24
N ARG A 83 3.25 -5.66 -13.71
CA ARG A 83 2.80 -6.42 -14.87
C ARG A 83 3.54 -6.02 -16.13
N SER A 84 3.65 -4.73 -16.41
CA SER A 84 4.29 -4.23 -17.64
C SER A 84 5.78 -4.52 -17.68
N LYS A 85 6.44 -4.62 -16.52
CA LYS A 85 7.87 -4.92 -16.41
C LYS A 85 8.18 -6.40 -16.19
N HIS A 86 7.17 -7.25 -16.16
CA HIS A 86 7.31 -8.70 -15.95
C HIS A 86 7.97 -9.03 -14.61
N LEU A 87 7.53 -8.36 -13.56
CA LEU A 87 8.06 -8.54 -12.21
C LEU A 87 7.16 -9.47 -11.38
N ARG A 88 7.66 -9.83 -10.19
CA ARG A 88 6.89 -10.50 -9.15
C ARG A 88 6.78 -9.58 -7.94
N LEU A 89 5.66 -9.66 -7.24
CA LEU A 89 5.46 -8.98 -5.97
C LEU A 89 5.10 -10.01 -4.92
N VAL A 90 5.87 -10.06 -3.83
CA VAL A 90 5.60 -10.92 -2.68
C VAL A 90 5.22 -10.04 -1.50
N ILE A 91 4.01 -10.24 -0.99
CA ILE A 91 3.56 -9.62 0.26
C ILE A 91 3.64 -10.71 1.32
N VAL A 92 4.61 -10.59 2.21
CA VAL A 92 4.92 -11.61 3.21
C VAL A 92 3.69 -11.92 4.07
N GLY A 93 3.36 -13.20 4.19
CA GLY A 93 2.20 -13.63 4.97
C GLY A 93 0.86 -13.38 4.30
N SER A 94 0.83 -12.92 3.06
CA SER A 94 -0.39 -12.65 2.33
C SER A 94 -0.34 -13.32 0.95
N ILE A 95 -0.15 -12.55 -0.12
CA ILE A 95 -0.21 -13.08 -1.48
C ILE A 95 1.09 -12.84 -2.24
N THR A 96 1.30 -13.65 -3.28
CA THR A 96 2.33 -13.44 -4.28
C THR A 96 1.66 -13.11 -5.61
N VAL A 97 2.03 -11.97 -6.19
CA VAL A 97 1.56 -11.55 -7.51
C VAL A 97 2.66 -11.85 -8.51
N ASP A 98 2.47 -12.87 -9.32
CA ASP A 98 3.44 -13.26 -10.34
C ASP A 98 3.01 -12.74 -11.70
N CYS A 99 3.69 -11.71 -12.18
CA CYS A 99 3.47 -11.12 -13.49
C CYS A 99 4.65 -11.37 -14.44
N SER A 100 5.48 -12.37 -14.15
CA SER A 100 6.68 -12.66 -14.94
C SER A 100 6.37 -13.00 -16.40
N ASN A 101 5.16 -13.50 -16.69
CA ASN A 101 4.69 -13.76 -18.05
C ASN A 101 3.92 -12.58 -18.68
N GLY A 102 3.86 -11.44 -18.00
CA GLY A 102 3.12 -10.26 -18.47
C GLY A 102 1.62 -10.30 -18.18
N GLU A 103 1.13 -11.32 -17.52
CA GLU A 103 -0.27 -11.50 -17.19
C GLU A 103 -0.47 -11.55 -15.68
N ILE A 104 -1.65 -11.13 -15.23
CA ILE A 104 -2.04 -11.23 -13.83
C ILE A 104 -2.88 -12.50 -13.66
N ASP A 105 -2.52 -13.31 -12.67
CA ASP A 105 -3.29 -14.47 -12.28
C ASP A 105 -4.75 -14.07 -11.93
N PRO A 106 -5.78 -14.83 -12.37
CA PRO A 106 -7.16 -14.49 -12.10
C PRO A 106 -7.50 -14.33 -10.61
N MET A 107 -6.93 -15.14 -9.74
CA MET A 107 -7.13 -15.00 -8.28
C MET A 107 -6.56 -13.69 -7.75
N THR A 108 -5.38 -13.31 -8.21
CA THR A 108 -4.75 -12.04 -7.86
C THR A 108 -5.59 -10.86 -8.35
N ASN A 109 -6.08 -10.92 -9.58
CA ASN A 109 -6.94 -9.88 -10.14
C ASN A 109 -8.23 -9.74 -9.33
N ALA A 110 -8.84 -10.85 -8.93
CA ALA A 110 -10.02 -10.85 -8.08
C ALA A 110 -9.73 -10.21 -6.71
N PHE A 111 -8.60 -10.53 -6.11
CA PHE A 111 -8.16 -9.94 -4.84
C PHE A 111 -8.00 -8.41 -4.95
N ILE A 112 -7.39 -7.93 -6.01
CA ILE A 112 -7.20 -6.49 -6.25
C ILE A 112 -8.54 -5.79 -6.40
N GLN A 113 -9.46 -6.37 -7.18
CA GLN A 113 -10.80 -5.82 -7.39
C GLN A 113 -11.60 -5.80 -6.11
N MET A 114 -11.53 -6.87 -5.30
CA MET A 114 -12.19 -6.93 -4.00
C MET A 114 -11.64 -5.86 -3.04
N SER A 115 -10.34 -5.66 -3.02
CA SER A 115 -9.71 -4.61 -2.22
C SER A 115 -10.22 -3.23 -2.60
N GLY A 116 -10.43 -2.98 -3.89
CA GLY A 116 -11.02 -1.75 -4.39
C GLY A 116 -12.46 -1.56 -3.93
N VAL A 117 -13.27 -2.60 -4.01
CA VAL A 117 -14.66 -2.58 -3.55
C VAL A 117 -14.74 -2.33 -2.04
N PHE A 118 -13.92 -2.99 -1.24
CA PHE A 118 -13.87 -2.76 0.21
C PHE A 118 -13.46 -1.33 0.56
N ALA A 119 -12.48 -0.77 -0.13
CA ALA A 119 -12.05 0.61 0.08
C ALA A 119 -13.16 1.61 -0.23
N GLU A 120 -13.90 1.41 -1.33
CA GLU A 120 -15.05 2.23 -1.67
C GLU A 120 -16.17 2.09 -0.62
N LEU A 121 -16.44 0.88 -0.17
CA LEU A 121 -17.46 0.61 0.85
C LEU A 121 -17.11 1.31 2.17
N GLU A 122 -15.88 1.22 2.62
CA GLU A 122 -15.42 1.92 3.82
C GLU A 122 -15.61 3.44 3.68
N LEU A 123 -15.29 4.00 2.54
CA LEU A 123 -15.48 5.43 2.28
C LEU A 123 -16.96 5.82 2.34
N ARG A 124 -17.83 5.04 1.74
CA ARG A 124 -19.28 5.27 1.78
C ARG A 124 -19.85 5.15 3.20
N ILE A 125 -19.41 4.18 3.96
CA ILE A 125 -19.80 4.02 5.37
C ILE A 125 -19.36 5.22 6.19
N THR A 126 -18.15 5.70 6.03
CA THR A 126 -17.63 6.87 6.71
C THR A 126 -18.45 8.11 6.38
N ARG A 127 -18.77 8.34 5.12
CA ARG A 127 -19.62 9.46 4.67
C ARG A 127 -21.01 9.37 5.27
N SER A 128 -21.61 8.17 5.29
CA SER A 128 -22.91 7.93 5.88
C SER A 128 -22.91 8.24 7.38
N ARG A 129 -21.90 7.81 8.11
CA ARG A 129 -21.75 8.10 9.54
C ARG A 129 -21.64 9.60 9.82
N VAL A 130 -20.89 10.33 9.01
CA VAL A 130 -20.76 11.79 9.13
C VAL A 130 -22.12 12.47 8.92
N ARG A 131 -22.86 12.10 7.88
CA ARG A 131 -24.19 12.63 7.60
C ARG A 131 -25.18 12.35 8.74
N SER A 132 -25.18 11.13 9.25
CA SER A 132 -26.04 10.72 10.37
C SER A 132 -25.72 11.52 11.64
N GLY A 133 -24.44 11.74 11.93
CA GLY A 133 -23.99 12.55 13.06
C GLY A 133 -24.46 14.00 12.95
N MET A 134 -24.35 14.59 11.78
CA MET A 134 -24.81 15.96 11.53
C MET A 134 -26.33 16.10 11.64
N ALA A 135 -27.09 15.18 11.06
CA ALA A 135 -28.55 15.16 11.14
C ALA A 135 -29.02 14.98 12.58
N ASN A 136 -28.36 14.13 13.36
CA ASN A 136 -28.69 13.88 14.75
C ASN A 136 -28.40 15.10 15.62
N ALA A 137 -27.28 15.79 15.42
CA ALA A 137 -26.94 17.02 16.12
C ALA A 137 -27.98 18.13 15.85
N LYS A 138 -28.42 18.26 14.59
CA LYS A 138 -29.42 19.22 14.19
C LYS A 138 -30.79 18.92 14.84
N ALA A 139 -31.19 17.64 14.89
CA ALA A 139 -32.43 17.20 15.52
C ALA A 139 -32.46 17.49 17.03
N LYS A 140 -31.32 17.49 17.68
CA LYS A 140 -31.19 17.83 19.12
C LYS A 140 -31.14 19.33 19.39
N GLY A 141 -31.34 20.17 18.38
CA GLY A 141 -31.29 21.62 18.51
C GLY A 141 -29.89 22.22 18.53
N ALA A 142 -28.86 21.41 18.29
CA ALA A 142 -27.50 21.91 18.15
C ALA A 142 -27.38 22.70 16.83
N LYS A 143 -26.69 23.83 16.89
CA LYS A 143 -26.42 24.61 15.69
C LYS A 143 -25.15 24.10 15.02
N ILE A 144 -25.29 23.70 13.76
CA ILE A 144 -24.15 23.30 12.94
C ILE A 144 -23.68 24.55 12.21
N GLY A 145 -22.43 24.89 12.41
CA GLY A 145 -21.83 26.07 11.81
C GLY A 145 -21.70 27.21 12.80
N ARG A 146 -22.14 28.42 12.43
CA ARG A 146 -21.91 29.63 13.21
C ARG A 146 -22.71 29.62 14.52
N PRO A 147 -22.06 29.72 15.68
CA PRO A 147 -22.76 29.86 16.95
C PRO A 147 -23.43 31.22 17.04
N GLN A 148 -24.58 31.26 17.67
CA GLN A 148 -25.25 32.52 18.00
C GLN A 148 -24.98 32.90 19.43
#